data_031225f6285b91be708ab797529b5cf6
#
_entry.id   031225f6285b91be708ab797529b5cf6
#
_cell.length_a   1.000
_cell.length_b   1.000
_cell.length_c   1.000
_cell.angle_alpha   90.00
_cell.angle_beta   90.00
_cell.angle_gamma   90.00
#
_symmetry.space_group_name_H-M   'P 1'
#
loop_
_entity.id
_entity.type
_entity.pdbx_description
1 polymer ?
#
loop_
_entity_poly.entity_id
_entity_poly.type
_entity_poly.pdbx_seq_one_letter_code
_entity_poly.pdbx_strand_id
1 'polypeptide(L)'
;MPYSVEPLSPELAFGKIVRGLTSRDIAHEEVREALRRHWIEDGLVLFRDGEVSEQFQLDLSRIFGPLEAHPVKEIQTEGKPELITLTSEPDDVTILEIDGEIGGGFLGWHTDLVYVDRINHGGVLRALKTSSRGGVTGFIDQIDCYSCLPDDLKDRIEGLDVVYQLGPFTRFQYMTRSSLRIIQEAPSARGALDRVDTDFPPVAHPLVYAQPETGRKVLNLSPFFALHINGMDSEESDALLRRLSDHVLDSPAYHHSWALDEMILWDNWRMLHCVSQIPLDETRVMQRTTIKGDYALGRKLAA
;
A
#
# COMPACT_ATOMS: atom_id res chain seq x y z
N MET A 1 -4.55 -30.59 -8.79
CA MET A 1 -4.43 -30.02 -10.15
C MET A 1 -3.22 -29.11 -10.14
N PRO A 2 -2.48 -28.96 -11.23
CA PRO A 2 -1.41 -27.95 -11.26
C PRO A 2 -2.02 -26.56 -11.04
N TYR A 3 -1.25 -25.64 -10.45
CA TYR A 3 -1.66 -24.24 -10.31
C TYR A 3 -1.92 -23.60 -11.69
N SER A 4 -2.75 -22.58 -11.74
CA SER A 4 -3.03 -21.82 -12.96
C SER A 4 -2.87 -20.33 -12.76
N VAL A 5 -2.58 -19.59 -13.84
CA VAL A 5 -2.42 -18.15 -13.84
C VAL A 5 -3.35 -17.54 -14.88
N GLU A 6 -4.09 -16.51 -14.48
CA GLU A 6 -5.01 -15.78 -15.35
C GLU A 6 -4.92 -14.26 -15.09
N PRO A 7 -5.32 -13.40 -16.04
CA PRO A 7 -5.40 -11.96 -15.78
C PRO A 7 -6.35 -11.65 -14.61
N LEU A 8 -6.02 -10.62 -13.81
CA LEU A 8 -6.85 -10.18 -12.70
C LEU A 8 -8.22 -9.65 -13.16
N SER A 9 -8.22 -8.87 -14.22
CA SER A 9 -9.40 -8.35 -14.90
C SER A 9 -9.07 -8.10 -16.37
N PRO A 10 -10.02 -8.30 -17.30
CA PRO A 10 -9.81 -7.96 -18.70
C PRO A 10 -9.74 -6.44 -18.97
N GLU A 11 -10.17 -5.62 -18.01
CA GLU A 11 -10.22 -4.16 -18.12
C GLU A 11 -8.97 -3.46 -17.57
N LEU A 12 -8.09 -4.22 -16.90
CA LEU A 12 -6.88 -3.69 -16.25
C LEU A 12 -5.62 -4.19 -16.98
N ALA A 13 -4.65 -3.29 -17.13
CA ALA A 13 -3.35 -3.63 -17.70
C ALA A 13 -2.40 -4.29 -16.68
N PHE A 14 -2.83 -4.44 -15.43
CA PHE A 14 -2.04 -4.99 -14.33
C PHE A 14 -2.76 -6.13 -13.62
N GLY A 15 -1.99 -6.93 -12.89
CA GLY A 15 -2.46 -7.94 -11.96
C GLY A 15 -2.72 -9.31 -12.56
N LYS A 16 -2.45 -10.35 -11.77
CA LYS A 16 -2.71 -11.76 -12.04
C LYS A 16 -3.47 -12.45 -10.91
N ILE A 17 -4.22 -13.48 -11.24
CA ILE A 17 -4.77 -14.44 -10.29
C ILE A 17 -3.98 -15.74 -10.43
N VAL A 18 -3.46 -16.26 -9.33
CA VAL A 18 -2.81 -17.56 -9.22
C VAL A 18 -3.71 -18.49 -8.40
N ARG A 19 -4.20 -19.57 -9.00
CA ARG A 19 -5.09 -20.52 -8.34
C ARG A 19 -4.42 -21.85 -8.07
N GLY A 20 -4.70 -22.41 -6.91
CA GLY A 20 -4.30 -23.77 -6.57
C GLY A 20 -2.83 -23.94 -6.20
N LEU A 21 -2.09 -22.83 -5.92
CA LEU A 21 -0.67 -22.86 -5.60
C LEU A 21 -0.43 -23.51 -4.22
N THR A 22 0.59 -24.38 -4.13
CA THR A 22 0.93 -25.13 -2.92
C THR A 22 2.42 -25.06 -2.59
N SER A 23 2.80 -25.47 -1.38
CA SER A 23 4.20 -25.62 -0.95
C SER A 23 5.01 -26.53 -1.88
N ARG A 24 4.37 -27.53 -2.48
CA ARG A 24 5.01 -28.41 -3.46
C ARG A 24 5.38 -27.65 -4.74
N ASP A 25 4.51 -26.77 -5.21
CA ASP A 25 4.75 -25.98 -6.42
C ASP A 25 5.88 -24.99 -6.19
N ILE A 26 5.85 -24.23 -5.09
CA ILE A 26 6.89 -23.25 -4.77
C ILE A 26 8.24 -23.88 -4.36
N ALA A 27 8.33 -25.20 -4.23
CA ALA A 27 9.62 -25.89 -4.11
C ALA A 27 10.42 -25.87 -5.43
N HIS A 28 9.77 -25.68 -6.57
CA HIS A 28 10.39 -25.63 -7.89
C HIS A 28 10.82 -24.21 -8.25
N GLU A 29 12.11 -24.04 -8.64
CA GLU A 29 12.66 -22.71 -8.93
C GLU A 29 11.98 -22.04 -10.14
N GLU A 30 11.60 -22.80 -11.17
CA GLU A 30 10.87 -22.31 -12.33
C GLU A 30 9.52 -21.64 -11.96
N VAL A 31 8.84 -22.17 -10.92
CA VAL A 31 7.60 -21.56 -10.37
C VAL A 31 7.92 -20.25 -9.65
N ARG A 32 8.97 -20.25 -8.84
CA ARG A 32 9.42 -19.03 -8.14
C ARG A 32 9.81 -17.92 -9.12
N GLU A 33 10.54 -18.25 -10.17
CA GLU A 33 10.90 -17.30 -11.23
C GLU A 33 9.69 -16.76 -11.96
N ALA A 34 8.70 -17.61 -12.27
CA ALA A 34 7.45 -17.19 -12.90
C ALA A 34 6.66 -16.24 -11.97
N LEU A 35 6.57 -16.55 -10.67
CA LEU A 35 5.90 -15.68 -9.71
C LEU A 35 6.62 -14.33 -9.54
N ARG A 36 7.96 -14.32 -9.45
CA ARG A 36 8.75 -13.07 -9.41
C ARG A 36 8.52 -12.22 -10.66
N ARG A 37 8.48 -12.84 -11.84
CA ARG A 37 8.20 -12.12 -13.09
C ARG A 37 6.80 -11.50 -13.08
N HIS A 38 5.75 -12.24 -12.68
CA HIS A 38 4.40 -11.68 -12.56
C HIS A 38 4.35 -10.53 -11.55
N TRP A 39 5.03 -10.62 -10.43
CA TRP A 39 5.08 -9.54 -9.48
C TRP A 39 5.66 -8.24 -10.08
N ILE A 40 6.80 -8.33 -10.77
CA ILE A 40 7.48 -7.17 -11.35
C ILE A 40 6.74 -6.63 -12.60
N GLU A 41 6.29 -7.51 -13.49
CA GLU A 41 5.64 -7.10 -14.74
C GLU A 41 4.21 -6.62 -14.53
N ASP A 42 3.45 -7.32 -13.68
CA ASP A 42 2.02 -7.10 -13.46
C ASP A 42 1.69 -6.33 -12.16
N GLY A 43 2.64 -6.17 -11.22
CA GLY A 43 2.51 -5.36 -10.00
C GLY A 43 1.65 -5.95 -8.88
N LEU A 44 0.68 -6.78 -9.19
CA LEU A 44 -0.28 -7.36 -8.25
C LEU A 44 -0.52 -8.83 -8.54
N VAL A 45 -0.46 -9.70 -7.51
CA VAL A 45 -0.78 -11.12 -7.63
C VAL A 45 -1.75 -11.54 -6.53
N LEU A 46 -2.94 -11.99 -6.93
CA LEU A 46 -3.96 -12.54 -6.05
C LEU A 46 -3.86 -14.06 -6.03
N PHE A 47 -3.67 -14.66 -4.87
CA PHE A 47 -3.62 -16.11 -4.66
C PHE A 47 -4.94 -16.61 -4.10
N ARG A 48 -5.53 -17.60 -4.77
CA ARG A 48 -6.82 -18.23 -4.45
C ARG A 48 -6.75 -19.75 -4.57
N ASP A 49 -7.65 -20.42 -3.86
CA ASP A 49 -7.92 -21.86 -3.97
C ASP A 49 -6.67 -22.74 -3.78
N GLY A 50 -5.62 -22.20 -3.15
CA GLY A 50 -4.35 -22.87 -2.92
C GLY A 50 -4.17 -23.27 -1.46
N GLU A 51 -2.91 -23.54 -1.09
CA GLU A 51 -2.54 -23.81 0.30
C GLU A 51 -2.67 -22.55 1.14
N VAL A 52 -3.20 -22.70 2.37
CA VAL A 52 -3.43 -21.61 3.30
C VAL A 52 -2.90 -21.98 4.68
N SER A 53 -1.82 -21.30 5.07
CA SER A 53 -1.26 -21.37 6.41
C SER A 53 -0.36 -20.16 6.64
N GLU A 54 -0.04 -19.85 7.88
CA GLU A 54 0.95 -18.81 8.20
C GLU A 54 2.34 -19.19 7.64
N GLN A 55 2.69 -20.48 7.75
CA GLN A 55 3.97 -20.96 7.22
C GLN A 55 4.04 -20.81 5.70
N PHE A 56 2.96 -21.17 4.99
CA PHE A 56 2.89 -20.98 3.53
C PHE A 56 2.99 -19.51 3.15
N GLN A 57 2.30 -18.59 3.86
CA GLN A 57 2.42 -17.15 3.63
C GLN A 57 3.87 -16.67 3.80
N LEU A 58 4.58 -17.13 4.82
CA LEU A 58 6.00 -16.77 5.04
C LEU A 58 6.89 -17.32 3.92
N ASP A 59 6.71 -18.59 3.53
CA ASP A 59 7.53 -19.23 2.50
C ASP A 59 7.25 -18.64 1.12
N LEU A 60 5.99 -18.34 0.81
CA LEU A 60 5.58 -17.60 -0.39
C LEU A 60 6.24 -16.22 -0.43
N SER A 61 6.17 -15.47 0.68
CA SER A 61 6.76 -14.13 0.75
C SER A 61 8.26 -14.12 0.52
N ARG A 62 8.99 -15.12 1.03
CA ARG A 62 10.44 -15.27 0.88
C ARG A 62 10.89 -15.52 -0.57
N ILE A 63 9.98 -15.92 -1.46
CA ILE A 63 10.26 -16.01 -2.90
C ILE A 63 10.66 -14.65 -3.49
N PHE A 64 10.03 -13.58 -2.96
CA PHE A 64 10.15 -12.23 -3.50
C PHE A 64 11.25 -11.40 -2.83
N GLY A 65 11.80 -11.88 -1.72
CA GLY A 65 12.91 -11.24 -1.02
C GLY A 65 12.98 -11.60 0.46
N PRO A 66 14.04 -11.16 1.15
CA PRO A 66 14.12 -11.30 2.60
C PRO A 66 13.00 -10.54 3.28
N LEU A 67 12.47 -11.10 4.38
CA LEU A 67 11.47 -10.42 5.20
C LEU A 67 12.15 -9.52 6.22
N GLU A 68 11.48 -8.42 6.58
CA GLU A 68 11.95 -7.49 7.60
C GLU A 68 10.86 -7.14 8.60
N ALA A 69 11.28 -6.70 9.79
CA ALA A 69 10.38 -6.21 10.81
C ALA A 69 9.81 -4.83 10.42
N HIS A 70 8.51 -4.62 10.65
CA HIS A 70 7.90 -3.31 10.42
C HIS A 70 8.47 -2.26 11.41
N PRO A 71 8.77 -1.01 10.95
CA PRO A 71 9.37 0.01 11.83
C PRO A 71 8.45 0.48 12.95
N VAL A 72 7.13 0.44 12.76
CA VAL A 72 6.13 0.71 13.82
C VAL A 72 5.97 -0.55 14.66
N LYS A 73 6.53 -0.55 15.87
CA LYS A 73 6.61 -1.75 16.73
C LYS A 73 5.25 -2.19 17.26
N GLU A 74 4.34 -1.26 17.44
CA GLU A 74 3.01 -1.46 18.01
C GLU A 74 2.13 -2.42 17.17
N ILE A 75 2.41 -2.55 15.87
CA ILE A 75 1.65 -3.44 14.98
C ILE A 75 2.37 -4.76 14.69
N GLN A 76 3.59 -4.98 15.22
CA GLN A 76 4.31 -6.25 15.06
C GLN A 76 3.62 -7.39 15.81
N THR A 77 3.61 -8.57 15.21
CA THR A 77 3.14 -9.79 15.90
C THR A 77 4.18 -10.24 16.91
N GLU A 78 3.77 -10.51 18.16
CA GLU A 78 4.66 -10.95 19.22
C GLU A 78 5.40 -12.26 18.82
N GLY A 79 6.72 -12.26 18.98
CA GLY A 79 7.58 -13.38 18.62
C GLY A 79 7.81 -13.62 17.14
N LYS A 80 7.19 -12.80 16.25
CA LYS A 80 7.29 -12.89 14.78
C LYS A 80 7.35 -11.49 14.15
N PRO A 81 8.45 -10.76 14.27
CA PRO A 81 8.55 -9.38 13.86
C PRO A 81 8.41 -9.16 12.33
N GLU A 82 8.60 -10.20 11.52
CA GLU A 82 8.34 -10.17 10.07
C GLU A 82 6.84 -10.26 9.69
N LEU A 83 5.98 -10.54 10.66
CA LEU A 83 4.53 -10.52 10.51
C LEU A 83 3.92 -9.35 11.28
N ILE A 84 2.96 -8.70 10.67
CA ILE A 84 2.10 -7.74 11.35
C ILE A 84 0.66 -8.23 11.28
N THR A 85 -0.08 -8.03 12.37
CA THR A 85 -1.52 -8.29 12.43
C THR A 85 -2.24 -6.96 12.45
N LEU A 86 -2.98 -6.68 11.39
CA LEU A 86 -3.78 -5.48 11.23
C LEU A 86 -5.21 -5.80 11.66
N THR A 87 -5.59 -5.34 12.82
CA THR A 87 -6.91 -5.57 13.39
C THR A 87 -7.70 -4.26 13.43
N SER A 88 -8.94 -4.31 12.95
CA SER A 88 -9.94 -3.26 13.18
C SER A 88 -11.00 -3.86 14.08
N GLU A 89 -11.01 -3.43 15.33
CA GLU A 89 -11.96 -3.88 16.37
C GLU A 89 -12.85 -2.72 16.83
N PRO A 90 -14.09 -2.98 17.27
CA PRO A 90 -15.01 -1.92 17.68
C PRO A 90 -14.45 -0.94 18.72
N ASP A 91 -13.62 -1.43 19.65
CA ASP A 91 -13.07 -0.64 20.76
C ASP A 91 -11.70 -0.03 20.46
N ASP A 92 -11.02 -0.44 19.37
CA ASP A 92 -9.68 0.03 19.00
C ASP A 92 -9.53 0.25 17.49
N VAL A 93 -10.29 1.20 16.97
CA VAL A 93 -10.23 1.60 15.57
C VAL A 93 -10.39 3.11 15.44
N THR A 94 -9.72 3.70 14.47
CA THR A 94 -9.98 5.09 14.08
C THR A 94 -11.34 5.17 13.40
N ILE A 95 -12.24 5.99 13.98
CA ILE A 95 -13.60 6.19 13.49
C ILE A 95 -13.66 7.48 12.71
N LEU A 96 -14.12 7.38 11.48
CA LEU A 96 -14.27 8.49 10.55
C LEU A 96 -15.72 8.59 10.05
N GLU A 97 -16.14 9.80 9.77
CA GLU A 97 -17.31 10.07 8.92
C GLU A 97 -16.78 10.50 7.54
N ILE A 98 -17.19 9.79 6.50
CA ILE A 98 -16.83 10.07 5.11
C ILE A 98 -18.12 10.22 4.31
N ASP A 99 -18.38 11.42 3.78
CA ASP A 99 -19.62 11.75 3.04
C ASP A 99 -20.92 11.40 3.79
N GLY A 100 -20.91 11.53 5.13
CA GLY A 100 -22.03 11.23 6.02
C GLY A 100 -22.11 9.78 6.49
N GLU A 101 -21.27 8.88 5.98
CA GLU A 101 -21.20 7.49 6.42
C GLU A 101 -20.14 7.33 7.52
N ILE A 102 -20.54 6.73 8.66
CA ILE A 102 -19.65 6.50 9.80
C ILE A 102 -19.15 5.06 9.78
N GLY A 103 -17.83 4.88 9.90
CA GLY A 103 -17.19 3.57 9.93
C GLY A 103 -15.78 3.62 10.50
N GLY A 104 -15.18 2.45 10.63
CA GLY A 104 -13.82 2.29 11.14
C GLY A 104 -12.84 1.72 10.12
N GLY A 105 -11.53 1.82 10.39
CA GLY A 105 -10.49 1.14 9.65
C GLY A 105 -10.17 1.67 8.25
N PHE A 106 -10.66 2.87 7.89
CA PHE A 106 -10.32 3.52 6.63
C PHE A 106 -8.83 3.87 6.57
N LEU A 107 -8.24 3.65 5.39
CA LEU A 107 -6.91 4.14 5.06
C LEU A 107 -6.92 4.64 3.61
N GLY A 108 -6.60 5.92 3.39
CA GLY A 108 -6.58 6.55 2.07
C GLY A 108 -5.53 5.96 1.15
N TRP A 109 -5.54 6.35 -0.12
CA TRP A 109 -4.57 5.87 -1.13
C TRP A 109 -3.14 6.19 -0.74
N HIS A 110 -2.31 5.17 -0.55
CA HIS A 110 -0.95 5.28 -0.07
C HIS A 110 -0.01 4.20 -0.61
N THR A 111 1.28 4.50 -0.49
CA THR A 111 2.39 3.54 -0.57
C THR A 111 2.84 3.25 0.86
N ASP A 112 3.03 1.99 1.20
CA ASP A 112 3.55 1.60 2.51
C ASP A 112 4.95 2.19 2.75
N LEU A 113 5.20 2.62 3.99
CA LEU A 113 6.50 3.11 4.45
C LEU A 113 7.09 4.29 3.64
N VAL A 114 6.28 5.01 2.86
CA VAL A 114 6.77 6.18 2.11
C VAL A 114 7.31 7.29 3.02
N TYR A 115 7.00 7.23 4.31
CA TYR A 115 7.49 8.14 5.35
C TYR A 115 8.85 7.74 5.94
N VAL A 116 9.54 6.76 5.37
CA VAL A 116 10.94 6.43 5.68
C VAL A 116 11.80 6.52 4.41
N ASP A 117 13.11 6.67 4.57
CA ASP A 117 14.04 6.86 3.47
C ASP A 117 14.29 5.61 2.63
N ARG A 118 13.96 4.43 3.16
CA ARG A 118 14.04 3.15 2.46
C ARG A 118 12.71 2.42 2.52
N ILE A 119 11.99 2.39 1.41
CA ILE A 119 10.66 1.79 1.28
C ILE A 119 10.79 0.27 1.12
N ASN A 120 9.91 -0.51 1.77
CA ASN A 120 9.79 -1.95 1.53
C ASN A 120 9.36 -2.23 0.08
N HIS A 121 9.87 -3.33 -0.50
CA HIS A 121 9.55 -3.66 -1.91
C HIS A 121 8.11 -4.15 -2.08
N GLY A 122 7.58 -4.85 -1.10
CA GLY A 122 6.21 -5.35 -1.16
C GLY A 122 5.74 -5.99 0.13
N GLY A 123 4.63 -6.67 0.05
CA GLY A 123 4.07 -7.45 1.14
C GLY A 123 3.06 -8.46 0.64
N VAL A 124 2.85 -9.52 1.41
CA VAL A 124 1.77 -10.48 1.21
C VAL A 124 0.73 -10.26 2.31
N LEU A 125 -0.44 -9.78 1.94
CA LEU A 125 -1.58 -9.57 2.84
C LEU A 125 -2.51 -10.76 2.75
N ARG A 126 -2.90 -11.35 3.89
CA ARG A 126 -3.82 -12.48 4.02
C ARG A 126 -5.03 -12.09 4.85
N ALA A 127 -6.22 -12.53 4.44
CA ALA A 127 -7.45 -12.33 5.20
C ALA A 127 -7.65 -13.46 6.23
N LEU A 128 -7.64 -13.10 7.53
CA LEU A 128 -7.92 -14.03 8.63
C LEU A 128 -9.38 -13.90 9.10
N LYS A 129 -9.93 -12.69 9.06
CA LYS A 129 -11.34 -12.39 9.36
C LYS A 129 -11.79 -11.22 8.49
N THR A 130 -12.90 -11.38 7.81
CA THR A 130 -13.49 -10.35 6.95
C THR A 130 -14.74 -9.76 7.58
N SER A 131 -15.04 -8.51 7.25
CA SER A 131 -16.32 -7.88 7.58
C SER A 131 -17.41 -8.31 6.60
N SER A 132 -18.68 -8.19 6.99
CA SER A 132 -19.83 -8.53 6.13
C SER A 132 -20.00 -7.53 4.98
N ARG A 133 -19.52 -6.31 5.17
CA ARG A 133 -19.52 -5.23 4.17
C ARG A 133 -18.34 -4.29 4.41
N GLY A 134 -17.89 -3.62 3.35
CA GLY A 134 -16.70 -2.77 3.42
C GLY A 134 -15.41 -3.57 3.60
N GLY A 135 -14.35 -2.95 4.11
CA GLY A 135 -13.03 -3.56 4.26
C GLY A 135 -12.38 -3.96 2.93
N VAL A 136 -12.88 -3.39 1.84
CA VAL A 136 -12.35 -3.58 0.48
C VAL A 136 -10.97 -2.96 0.41
N THR A 137 -10.03 -3.66 -0.23
CA THR A 137 -8.69 -3.11 -0.51
C THR A 137 -8.63 -2.70 -1.98
N GLY A 138 -8.37 -1.41 -2.23
CA GLY A 138 -8.17 -0.86 -3.57
C GLY A 138 -6.71 -0.89 -3.98
N PHE A 139 -6.43 -1.04 -5.29
CA PHE A 139 -5.10 -0.97 -5.89
C PHE A 139 -5.12 -0.15 -7.17
N ILE A 140 -4.14 0.75 -7.33
CA ILE A 140 -3.91 1.56 -8.53
C ILE A 140 -2.46 1.38 -8.97
N ASP A 141 -2.22 1.19 -10.27
CA ASP A 141 -0.88 1.09 -10.85
C ASP A 141 -0.34 2.48 -11.21
N GLN A 142 0.69 2.92 -10.56
CA GLN A 142 1.31 4.22 -10.79
C GLN A 142 2.17 4.28 -12.07
N ILE A 143 2.47 3.14 -12.70
CA ILE A 143 3.03 3.12 -14.06
C ILE A 143 1.97 3.57 -15.05
N ASP A 144 0.75 3.05 -14.93
CA ASP A 144 -0.38 3.47 -15.77
C ASP A 144 -0.74 4.93 -15.50
N CYS A 145 -0.77 5.36 -14.22
CA CYS A 145 -0.97 6.77 -13.85
C CYS A 145 0.03 7.68 -14.56
N TYR A 146 1.34 7.36 -14.52
CA TYR A 146 2.35 8.16 -15.21
C TYR A 146 2.16 8.16 -16.73
N SER A 147 1.85 6.99 -17.32
CA SER A 147 1.69 6.88 -18.77
C SER A 147 0.57 7.77 -19.31
N CYS A 148 -0.53 7.89 -18.54
CA CYS A 148 -1.72 8.67 -18.86
C CYS A 148 -1.64 10.15 -18.47
N LEU A 149 -0.57 10.60 -17.79
CA LEU A 149 -0.39 12.02 -17.50
C LEU A 149 -0.26 12.83 -18.79
N PRO A 150 -0.86 14.05 -18.85
CA PRO A 150 -0.57 15.03 -19.90
C PRO A 150 0.94 15.37 -19.95
N ASP A 151 1.46 15.62 -21.17
CA ASP A 151 2.90 15.85 -21.35
C ASP A 151 3.40 17.09 -20.60
N ASP A 152 2.59 18.16 -20.51
CA ASP A 152 2.90 19.34 -19.72
C ASP A 152 3.09 19.03 -18.22
N LEU A 153 2.33 18.06 -17.69
CA LEU A 153 2.52 17.61 -16.33
C LEU A 153 3.74 16.71 -16.17
N LYS A 154 4.01 15.82 -17.13
CA LYS A 154 5.23 14.98 -17.10
C LYS A 154 6.48 15.86 -17.05
N ASP A 155 6.55 16.88 -17.93
CA ASP A 155 7.67 17.83 -17.97
C ASP A 155 7.79 18.63 -16.67
N ARG A 156 6.65 19.04 -16.09
CA ARG A 156 6.64 19.83 -14.87
C ARG A 156 7.10 19.07 -13.63
N ILE A 157 6.82 17.78 -13.53
CA ILE A 157 7.11 16.98 -12.34
C ILE A 157 8.47 16.28 -12.38
N GLU A 158 9.14 16.28 -13.51
CA GLU A 158 10.46 15.66 -13.65
C GLU A 158 11.47 16.34 -12.72
N GLY A 159 12.15 15.54 -11.90
CA GLY A 159 13.15 16.02 -10.94
C GLY A 159 12.59 16.68 -9.67
N LEU A 160 11.27 16.70 -9.47
CA LEU A 160 10.66 17.16 -8.22
C LEU A 160 10.64 16.04 -7.17
N ASP A 161 10.74 16.42 -5.91
CA ASP A 161 10.57 15.55 -4.75
C ASP A 161 9.32 15.94 -3.97
N VAL A 162 8.58 14.94 -3.47
CA VAL A 162 7.48 15.12 -2.50
C VAL A 162 7.98 14.80 -1.10
N VAL A 163 7.62 15.63 -0.15
CA VAL A 163 7.89 15.41 1.28
C VAL A 163 6.75 14.63 1.90
N TYR A 164 7.11 13.57 2.61
CA TYR A 164 6.21 12.67 3.32
C TYR A 164 6.55 12.59 4.80
N GLN A 165 5.55 12.35 5.63
CA GLN A 165 5.74 12.08 7.05
C GLN A 165 4.56 11.25 7.58
N LEU A 166 4.83 10.33 8.50
CA LEU A 166 3.78 9.70 9.30
C LEU A 166 3.13 10.74 10.23
N GLY A 167 1.84 10.60 10.53
CA GLY A 167 1.17 11.54 11.42
C GLY A 167 -0.32 11.24 11.61
N PRO A 168 -1.01 12.06 12.41
CA PRO A 168 -2.46 11.95 12.58
C PRO A 168 -3.20 12.28 11.29
N PHE A 169 -4.40 11.76 11.13
CA PHE A 169 -5.25 12.01 9.95
C PHE A 169 -5.47 13.48 9.65
N THR A 170 -5.48 14.35 10.66
CA THR A 170 -5.62 15.81 10.51
C THR A 170 -4.49 16.47 9.71
N ARG A 171 -3.34 15.79 9.54
CA ARG A 171 -2.20 16.28 8.78
C ARG A 171 -2.40 16.16 7.27
N PHE A 172 -3.26 15.25 6.80
CA PHE A 172 -3.29 14.81 5.42
C PHE A 172 -4.45 15.44 4.64
N GLN A 173 -4.14 16.04 3.49
CA GLN A 173 -5.07 16.88 2.72
C GLN A 173 -5.41 16.30 1.33
N TYR A 174 -4.65 15.31 0.84
CA TYR A 174 -4.75 14.84 -0.55
C TYR A 174 -5.31 13.42 -0.68
N MET A 175 -5.63 12.77 0.44
CA MET A 175 -6.00 11.35 0.48
C MET A 175 -7.35 10.99 -0.10
N THR A 176 -8.25 11.95 -0.21
CA THR A 176 -9.63 11.78 -0.72
C THR A 176 -10.20 13.12 -1.16
N ARG A 177 -11.17 13.07 -2.07
CA ARG A 177 -12.04 14.22 -2.43
C ARG A 177 -13.28 14.30 -1.56
N SER A 178 -13.60 13.22 -0.85
CA SER A 178 -14.76 13.13 0.02
C SER A 178 -14.61 14.06 1.23
N SER A 179 -15.74 14.51 1.77
CA SER A 179 -15.73 15.17 3.07
C SER A 179 -15.35 14.15 4.15
N LEU A 180 -14.31 14.46 4.92
CA LEU A 180 -13.80 13.57 5.94
C LEU A 180 -13.77 14.28 7.29
N ARG A 181 -14.38 13.68 8.31
CA ARG A 181 -14.35 14.15 9.70
C ARG A 181 -13.88 13.02 10.61
N ILE A 182 -12.86 13.29 11.42
CA ILE A 182 -12.40 12.37 12.45
C ILE A 182 -13.34 12.46 13.64
N ILE A 183 -13.95 11.34 14.02
CA ILE A 183 -14.78 11.21 15.21
C ILE A 183 -13.92 10.79 16.39
N GLN A 184 -13.04 9.79 16.18
CA GLN A 184 -12.15 9.23 17.19
C GLN A 184 -10.91 8.63 16.53
N GLU A 185 -9.74 8.86 17.10
CA GLU A 185 -8.53 8.11 16.76
C GLU A 185 -8.45 6.82 17.59
N ALA A 186 -7.88 5.75 17.01
CA ALA A 186 -7.69 4.48 17.70
C ALA A 186 -6.88 4.68 19.00
N PRO A 187 -7.33 4.18 20.15
CA PRO A 187 -6.58 4.28 21.40
C PRO A 187 -5.15 3.74 21.31
N SER A 188 -4.94 2.64 20.61
CA SER A 188 -3.60 2.04 20.39
C SER A 188 -2.66 2.92 19.56
N ALA A 189 -3.18 3.78 18.69
CA ALA A 189 -2.38 4.67 17.85
C ALA A 189 -1.74 5.83 18.62
N ARG A 190 -2.29 6.22 19.78
CA ARG A 190 -1.86 7.42 20.52
C ARG A 190 -0.37 7.41 20.84
N GLY A 191 0.15 6.30 21.40
CA GLY A 191 1.55 6.21 21.78
C GLY A 191 2.52 6.34 20.60
N ALA A 192 2.16 5.86 19.42
CA ALA A 192 2.94 6.05 18.20
C ALA A 192 2.84 7.50 17.70
N LEU A 193 1.64 8.10 17.75
CA LEU A 193 1.40 9.49 17.32
C LEU A 193 2.14 10.51 18.19
N ASP A 194 2.26 10.27 19.50
CA ASP A 194 3.00 11.13 20.42
C ASP A 194 4.51 11.21 20.11
N ARG A 195 5.05 10.19 19.47
CA ARG A 195 6.48 10.10 19.13
C ARG A 195 6.76 10.27 17.62
N VAL A 196 5.74 10.50 16.82
CA VAL A 196 5.85 10.44 15.36
C VAL A 196 6.88 11.43 14.80
N ASP A 197 6.94 12.63 15.30
CA ASP A 197 7.87 13.67 14.81
C ASP A 197 9.33 13.37 15.17
N THR A 198 9.56 12.58 16.24
CA THR A 198 10.90 12.13 16.65
C THR A 198 11.32 10.86 15.92
N ASP A 199 10.43 9.88 15.84
CA ASP A 199 10.73 8.57 15.30
C ASP A 199 10.70 8.56 13.76
N PHE A 200 9.86 9.43 13.16
CA PHE A 200 9.66 9.54 11.71
C PHE A 200 9.80 10.99 11.23
N PRO A 201 11.04 11.53 11.19
CA PRO A 201 11.27 12.86 10.63
C PRO A 201 10.85 12.92 9.16
N PRO A 202 10.54 14.12 8.62
CA PRO A 202 10.15 14.26 7.21
C PRO A 202 11.18 13.68 6.25
N VAL A 203 10.69 12.98 5.23
CA VAL A 203 11.52 12.42 4.16
C VAL A 203 11.03 12.89 2.80
N ALA A 204 11.96 13.10 1.87
CA ALA A 204 11.65 13.46 0.49
C ALA A 204 11.93 12.26 -0.41
N HIS A 205 10.98 11.96 -1.30
CA HIS A 205 11.13 10.97 -2.37
C HIS A 205 10.91 11.62 -3.73
N PRO A 206 11.61 11.17 -4.80
CA PRO A 206 11.37 11.66 -6.14
C PRO A 206 9.93 11.39 -6.56
N LEU A 207 9.28 12.39 -7.15
CA LEU A 207 7.91 12.29 -7.65
C LEU A 207 7.80 11.36 -8.88
N VAL A 208 8.91 11.21 -9.62
CA VAL A 208 9.04 10.27 -10.74
C VAL A 208 10.31 9.48 -10.61
N TYR A 209 10.24 8.18 -10.80
CA TYR A 209 11.42 7.33 -10.95
C TYR A 209 11.18 6.24 -12.00
N ALA A 210 12.25 5.60 -12.47
CA ALA A 210 12.14 4.44 -13.35
C ALA A 210 12.27 3.15 -12.53
N GLN A 211 11.31 2.24 -12.67
CA GLN A 211 11.38 0.91 -12.07
C GLN A 211 12.65 0.20 -12.56
N PRO A 212 13.56 -0.24 -11.68
CA PRO A 212 14.87 -0.75 -12.09
C PRO A 212 14.79 -1.95 -13.03
N GLU A 213 13.83 -2.84 -12.85
CA GLU A 213 13.70 -4.10 -13.57
C GLU A 213 13.16 -3.91 -14.99
N THR A 214 12.31 -2.92 -15.21
CA THR A 214 11.58 -2.74 -16.48
C THR A 214 11.92 -1.44 -17.20
N GLY A 215 12.52 -0.47 -16.51
CA GLY A 215 12.74 0.89 -17.01
C GLY A 215 11.48 1.73 -17.17
N ARG A 216 10.30 1.23 -16.79
CA ARG A 216 9.04 1.99 -16.86
C ARG A 216 9.02 3.10 -15.80
N LYS A 217 8.55 4.29 -16.19
CA LYS A 217 8.40 5.40 -15.24
C LYS A 217 7.17 5.21 -14.37
N VAL A 218 7.32 5.55 -13.10
CA VAL A 218 6.30 5.46 -12.06
C VAL A 218 5.99 6.87 -11.56
N LEU A 219 4.72 7.24 -11.47
CA LEU A 219 4.27 8.42 -10.73
C LEU A 219 4.31 8.07 -9.24
N ASN A 220 5.41 8.39 -8.57
CA ASN A 220 5.65 8.01 -7.18
C ASN A 220 4.96 8.99 -6.21
N LEU A 221 3.64 9.04 -6.25
CA LEU A 221 2.82 9.87 -5.41
C LEU A 221 2.00 9.01 -4.44
N SER A 222 2.17 9.25 -3.15
CA SER A 222 1.36 8.66 -2.08
C SER A 222 0.45 9.75 -1.46
N PRO A 223 -0.76 9.94 -1.95
CA PRO A 223 -1.62 11.06 -1.53
C PRO A 223 -1.87 11.11 -0.03
N PHE A 224 -1.99 9.95 0.63
CA PHE A 224 -2.30 9.89 2.07
C PHE A 224 -1.21 10.55 2.93
N PHE A 225 0.07 10.34 2.63
CA PHE A 225 1.18 10.83 3.46
C PHE A 225 1.86 12.10 2.89
N ALA A 226 1.41 12.61 1.75
CA ALA A 226 2.03 13.77 1.11
C ALA A 226 1.79 15.05 1.91
N LEU A 227 2.85 15.83 2.10
CA LEU A 227 2.79 17.13 2.78
C LEU A 227 2.93 18.28 1.80
N HIS A 228 4.02 18.33 1.04
CA HIS A 228 4.30 19.37 0.06
C HIS A 228 5.39 18.92 -0.93
N ILE A 229 5.55 19.67 -2.02
CA ILE A 229 6.68 19.50 -2.94
C ILE A 229 7.89 20.24 -2.37
N ASN A 230 9.00 19.53 -2.24
CA ASN A 230 10.22 20.05 -1.64
C ASN A 230 10.78 21.26 -2.41
N GLY A 231 10.99 22.37 -1.71
CA GLY A 231 11.56 23.59 -2.28
C GLY A 231 10.61 24.42 -3.16
N MET A 232 9.33 24.06 -3.23
CA MET A 232 8.30 24.80 -3.97
C MET A 232 7.52 25.73 -3.03
N ASP A 233 7.01 26.86 -3.54
CA ASP A 233 6.07 27.71 -2.83
C ASP A 233 4.82 26.91 -2.39
N SER A 234 4.26 27.24 -1.23
CA SER A 234 3.19 26.45 -0.61
C SER A 234 1.90 26.42 -1.47
N GLU A 235 1.52 27.54 -2.07
CA GLU A 235 0.31 27.63 -2.90
C GLU A 235 0.50 26.85 -4.21
N GLU A 236 1.66 27.00 -4.84
CA GLU A 236 2.02 26.27 -6.05
C GLU A 236 2.11 24.76 -5.79
N SER A 237 2.74 24.36 -4.69
CA SER A 237 2.85 22.98 -4.25
C SER A 237 1.48 22.34 -4.01
N ASP A 238 0.60 23.04 -3.27
CA ASP A 238 -0.76 22.56 -3.00
C ASP A 238 -1.56 22.37 -4.29
N ALA A 239 -1.52 23.35 -5.19
CA ALA A 239 -2.21 23.28 -6.49
C ALA A 239 -1.73 22.08 -7.34
N LEU A 240 -0.42 21.85 -7.40
CA LEU A 240 0.16 20.75 -8.16
C LEU A 240 -0.16 19.38 -7.53
N LEU A 241 -0.01 19.24 -6.21
CA LEU A 241 -0.34 18.00 -5.53
C LEU A 241 -1.83 17.65 -5.63
N ARG A 242 -2.73 18.63 -5.55
CA ARG A 242 -4.18 18.38 -5.78
C ARG A 242 -4.43 17.88 -7.20
N ARG A 243 -3.86 18.54 -8.22
CA ARG A 243 -4.02 18.12 -9.60
C ARG A 243 -3.50 16.71 -9.86
N LEU A 244 -2.35 16.34 -9.28
CA LEU A 244 -1.78 15.00 -9.40
C LEU A 244 -2.58 13.95 -8.61
N SER A 245 -3.03 14.30 -7.41
CA SER A 245 -3.88 13.41 -6.60
C SER A 245 -5.22 13.16 -7.28
N ASP A 246 -5.81 14.17 -7.89
CA ASP A 246 -7.04 14.03 -8.69
C ASP A 246 -6.83 13.09 -9.88
N HIS A 247 -5.70 13.21 -10.58
CA HIS A 247 -5.36 12.31 -11.67
C HIS A 247 -5.22 10.85 -11.19
N VAL A 248 -4.56 10.61 -10.04
CA VAL A 248 -4.46 9.29 -9.43
C VAL A 248 -5.83 8.74 -9.05
N LEU A 249 -6.69 9.55 -8.41
CA LEU A 249 -8.02 9.13 -7.98
C LEU A 249 -9.00 8.86 -9.15
N ASP A 250 -8.73 9.40 -10.33
CA ASP A 250 -9.48 9.13 -11.57
C ASP A 250 -8.93 7.93 -12.36
N SER A 251 -7.78 7.39 -11.95
CA SER A 251 -7.14 6.26 -12.64
C SER A 251 -7.89 4.95 -12.41
N PRO A 252 -7.81 3.99 -13.36
CA PRO A 252 -8.39 2.66 -13.18
C PRO A 252 -7.88 1.97 -11.92
N ALA A 253 -8.80 1.49 -11.09
CA ALA A 253 -8.50 0.84 -9.83
C ALA A 253 -9.11 -0.57 -9.76
N TYR A 254 -8.39 -1.50 -9.15
CA TYR A 254 -8.94 -2.79 -8.73
C TYR A 254 -9.40 -2.70 -7.29
N HIS A 255 -10.65 -3.07 -7.02
CA HIS A 255 -11.23 -3.11 -5.68
C HIS A 255 -11.50 -4.56 -5.27
N HIS A 256 -10.71 -5.05 -4.32
CA HIS A 256 -10.75 -6.43 -3.85
C HIS A 256 -11.66 -6.59 -2.64
N SER A 257 -12.75 -7.34 -2.81
CA SER A 257 -13.59 -7.84 -1.70
C SER A 257 -13.03 -9.19 -1.23
N TRP A 258 -12.58 -9.24 0.01
CA TRP A 258 -11.85 -10.38 0.56
C TRP A 258 -12.73 -11.59 0.86
N ALA A 259 -12.30 -12.77 0.41
CA ALA A 259 -12.70 -14.04 1.02
C ALA A 259 -11.64 -14.49 2.03
N LEU A 260 -12.04 -15.37 2.96
CA LEU A 260 -11.09 -15.93 3.95
C LEU A 260 -9.95 -16.65 3.24
N ASP A 261 -8.77 -16.51 3.80
CA ASP A 261 -7.54 -17.13 3.35
C ASP A 261 -7.02 -16.73 1.97
N GLU A 262 -7.67 -15.81 1.27
CA GLU A 262 -7.06 -15.20 0.10
C GLU A 262 -5.81 -14.41 0.50
N MET A 263 -4.82 -14.39 -0.40
CA MET A 263 -3.60 -13.62 -0.23
C MET A 263 -3.37 -12.71 -1.43
N ILE A 264 -2.91 -11.48 -1.18
CA ILE A 264 -2.48 -10.54 -2.22
C ILE A 264 -1.04 -10.15 -1.97
N LEU A 265 -0.20 -10.29 -3.00
CA LEU A 265 1.12 -9.70 -3.11
C LEU A 265 1.04 -8.48 -4.01
N TRP A 266 1.66 -7.36 -3.59
CA TRP A 266 1.80 -6.17 -4.45
C TRP A 266 3.23 -5.66 -4.45
N ASP A 267 3.63 -5.07 -5.59
CA ASP A 267 4.86 -4.30 -5.72
C ASP A 267 4.62 -2.90 -5.14
N ASN A 268 5.08 -2.67 -3.94
CA ASN A 268 4.84 -1.42 -3.19
C ASN A 268 5.58 -0.21 -3.80
N TRP A 269 6.52 -0.45 -4.70
CA TRP A 269 7.25 0.62 -5.39
C TRP A 269 6.45 1.22 -6.55
N ARG A 270 5.36 0.55 -6.97
CA ARG A 270 4.51 1.02 -8.07
C ARG A 270 3.01 1.00 -7.76
N MET A 271 2.56 0.19 -6.81
CA MET A 271 1.14 0.04 -6.52
C MET A 271 0.73 0.91 -5.33
N LEU A 272 -0.19 1.85 -5.57
CA LEU A 272 -0.95 2.44 -4.47
C LEU A 272 -2.00 1.46 -3.98
N HIS A 273 -2.32 1.56 -2.69
CA HIS A 273 -3.44 0.82 -2.12
C HIS A 273 -4.21 1.64 -1.08
N CYS A 274 -5.45 1.24 -0.84
CA CYS A 274 -6.33 1.85 0.15
C CYS A 274 -7.20 0.80 0.82
N VAL A 275 -7.83 1.16 1.93
CA VAL A 275 -8.82 0.31 2.62
C VAL A 275 -10.08 1.12 2.86
N SER A 276 -11.24 0.59 2.47
CA SER A 276 -12.53 1.19 2.77
C SER A 276 -12.95 0.91 4.22
N GLN A 277 -13.85 1.74 4.76
CA GLN A 277 -14.42 1.54 6.09
C GLN A 277 -15.12 0.20 6.25
N ILE A 278 -15.21 -0.26 7.51
CA ILE A 278 -16.06 -1.36 7.96
C ILE A 278 -17.11 -0.85 8.97
N PRO A 279 -18.21 -1.59 9.20
CA PRO A 279 -19.15 -1.30 10.29
C PRO A 279 -18.45 -1.29 11.66
N LEU A 280 -18.89 -0.39 12.55
CA LEU A 280 -18.27 -0.22 13.87
C LEU A 280 -18.49 -1.41 14.83
N ASP A 281 -19.48 -2.25 14.55
CA ASP A 281 -19.81 -3.45 15.32
C ASP A 281 -19.17 -4.73 14.77
N GLU A 282 -18.32 -4.60 13.75
CA GLU A 282 -17.64 -5.72 13.12
C GLU A 282 -16.11 -5.67 13.34
N THR A 283 -15.48 -6.82 13.22
CA THR A 283 -14.02 -6.99 13.31
C THR A 283 -13.47 -7.45 11.98
N ARG A 284 -12.38 -6.84 11.54
CA ARG A 284 -11.58 -7.29 10.40
C ARG A 284 -10.16 -7.59 10.88
N VAL A 285 -9.61 -8.75 10.49
CA VAL A 285 -8.24 -9.13 10.84
C VAL A 285 -7.49 -9.55 9.58
N MET A 286 -6.39 -8.87 9.33
CA MET A 286 -5.49 -9.17 8.23
C MET A 286 -4.09 -9.47 8.78
N GLN A 287 -3.38 -10.39 8.14
CA GLN A 287 -1.98 -10.69 8.47
C GLN A 287 -1.09 -10.32 7.27
N ARG A 288 -0.01 -9.61 7.51
CA ARG A 288 0.89 -9.14 6.45
C ARG A 288 2.34 -9.47 6.75
N THR A 289 3.07 -9.90 5.71
CA THR A 289 4.53 -9.91 5.70
C THR A 289 5.06 -8.61 5.10
N THR A 290 6.28 -8.20 5.50
CA THR A 290 6.98 -7.06 4.91
C THR A 290 8.21 -7.59 4.16
N ILE A 291 8.22 -7.47 2.84
CA ILE A 291 9.33 -7.87 1.97
C ILE A 291 10.30 -6.70 1.89
N LYS A 292 11.54 -6.94 2.31
CA LYS A 292 12.59 -5.92 2.34
C LYS A 292 12.85 -5.37 0.94
N GLY A 293 13.00 -4.05 0.87
CA GLY A 293 13.41 -3.34 -0.32
C GLY A 293 14.81 -2.74 -0.18
N ASP A 294 15.43 -2.49 -1.32
CA ASP A 294 16.67 -1.72 -1.45
C ASP A 294 16.46 -0.34 -2.11
N TYR A 295 15.17 0.06 -2.28
CA TYR A 295 14.80 1.40 -2.73
C TYR A 295 15.39 2.45 -1.78
N ALA A 296 16.40 3.17 -2.27
CA ALA A 296 17.18 4.12 -1.48
C ALA A 296 17.16 5.53 -2.11
N LEU A 297 16.07 5.88 -2.80
CA LEU A 297 15.88 7.21 -3.40
C LEU A 297 15.35 8.23 -2.39
N GLY A 298 14.81 7.77 -1.26
CA GLY A 298 14.37 8.63 -0.18
C GLY A 298 15.54 9.27 0.54
N ARG A 299 15.36 10.53 0.97
CA ARG A 299 16.33 11.25 1.80
C ARG A 299 15.65 11.94 2.97
N LYS A 300 16.21 11.76 4.15
CA LYS A 300 15.77 12.48 5.36
C LYS A 300 16.07 13.97 5.19
N LEU A 301 15.10 14.78 5.52
CA LEU A 301 15.28 16.24 5.56
C LEU A 301 15.83 16.63 6.94
N ALA A 302 16.75 17.61 6.95
CA ALA A 302 17.18 18.20 8.20
C ALA A 302 15.98 18.92 8.86
N ALA A 303 15.84 18.74 10.16
CA ALA A 303 14.83 19.43 10.96
C ALA A 303 15.08 20.93 11.01
#